data_48403b1c4482b1784fcb1b5a5ae65db7
#
_entry.id   48403b1c4482b1784fcb1b5a5ae65db7
#
_cell.length_a   1.000
_cell.length_b   1.000
_cell.length_c   1.000
_cell.angle_alpha   90.00
_cell.angle_beta   90.00
_cell.angle_gamma   90.00
#
_symmetry.space_group_name_H-M   'P 1'
#
loop_
_entity.id
_entity.type
_entity.pdbx_description
1 polymer ?
#
loop_
_entity_poly.entity_id
_entity_poly.type
_entity_poly.pdbx_seq_one_letter_code
_entity_poly.pdbx_strand_id
1 'polypeptide(L)'
;MSTKTLPAMDQFREFSSYPVSQSSAAKNTTPPASSQAKLDETVAHLREAAWKFATLPMEKRIALVTSMQQSFIKVAEAMVNAGCQAKGILPDSNLAAEEWASGIWGVVRHLRLVRESLQSIEKTGNTPIGKVKRTFAGNLAVQVYPNNAIDGILFKDITVDVYMQPDVTEQSLSTDRASFYKNPHLGQGHQGKVALVLGAGNIGSIGIMDIITKMFNEGKVCLLKMNPVNAYLGPYIEEAFKAAIDQQFLAVVYGGAEVGRHLVYHPKIDEVHLTGSDKTYDQIVWGNNGQEADERRAQNQPVLHKPISAELGNVTPIIIVPGPYSDKEIRFQAEQIATAFTMNASFMCCTAKVLVMPKNWDGSAKFIKALQEVCAEIPLRAAYYSGAEDRWQAIVKNRNNVTNIGKPQSNELPWTFVTDLNPDDVHEPLFKEESFCSIITSLQLGSADPIDFLQAATHFTNNHLWGTLNATLIVHPKSLKDANTNAAFEQTISQLKYGAITVNTFIGLLFCTGAPWGAYGRAYADSGTQNIQSGSGFVHNTAMLEGVEKVVLRAPLTTFPKPAWFASHKKAKVVTQKLVAMEENANWAKVPGIVFAAMQG
;
A
#
# COMPACT_ATOMS: atom_id res chain seq x y z
N MET A 1 13.40 9.02 46.38
CA MET A 1 12.78 9.31 45.09
C MET A 1 12.76 8.00 44.32
N SER A 2 11.62 7.36 44.28
CA SER A 2 11.46 6.02 43.67
C SER A 2 11.19 6.20 42.18
N THR A 3 12.15 5.77 41.36
CA THR A 3 11.97 5.64 39.90
C THR A 3 11.03 4.46 39.65
N LYS A 4 9.78 4.77 39.36
CA LYS A 4 8.87 3.78 38.79
C LYS A 4 9.36 3.48 37.36
N THR A 5 10.02 2.36 37.18
CA THR A 5 10.26 1.74 35.89
C THR A 5 8.90 1.49 35.21
N LEU A 6 8.69 2.11 34.03
CA LEU A 6 7.58 1.83 33.13
C LEU A 6 7.59 0.34 32.75
N PRO A 7 6.43 -0.31 32.56
CA PRO A 7 6.39 -1.68 32.07
C PRO A 7 7.08 -1.73 30.69
N ALA A 8 8.04 -2.62 30.60
CA ALA A 8 8.92 -2.76 29.46
C ALA A 8 8.14 -2.97 28.16
N MET A 9 8.64 -2.40 27.07
CA MET A 9 8.24 -2.63 25.67
C MET A 9 8.18 -4.12 25.24
N ASP A 10 8.54 -5.03 26.13
CA ASP A 10 8.60 -6.49 25.90
C ASP A 10 7.23 -7.13 25.66
N GLN A 11 6.13 -6.52 26.08
CA GLN A 11 4.78 -7.06 25.85
C GLN A 11 4.34 -7.04 24.39
N PHE A 12 4.97 -6.23 23.53
CA PHE A 12 4.67 -6.15 22.10
C PHE A 12 5.57 -7.04 21.22
N ARG A 13 6.62 -7.65 21.80
CA ARG A 13 7.64 -8.40 21.06
C ARG A 13 7.23 -9.83 20.62
N GLU A 14 6.13 -10.37 21.12
CA GLU A 14 5.74 -11.77 20.87
C GLU A 14 4.74 -11.97 19.70
N PHE A 15 4.29 -10.92 19.01
CA PHE A 15 3.22 -11.03 18.02
C PHE A 15 3.57 -11.79 16.72
N SER A 16 4.81 -12.15 16.49
CA SER A 16 5.21 -12.90 15.28
C SER A 16 4.97 -14.40 15.34
N SER A 17 4.59 -14.96 16.50
CA SER A 17 4.43 -16.39 16.74
C SER A 17 2.99 -16.88 16.96
N TYR A 18 1.98 -16.01 16.86
CA TYR A 18 0.60 -16.45 17.06
C TYR A 18 0.11 -17.36 15.92
N PRO A 19 -0.56 -18.48 16.24
CA PRO A 19 -1.15 -19.33 15.22
C PRO A 19 -2.25 -18.55 14.47
N VAL A 20 -2.19 -18.61 13.14
CA VAL A 20 -3.19 -17.97 12.27
C VAL A 20 -4.57 -18.55 12.57
N SER A 21 -5.47 -17.76 13.14
CA SER A 21 -6.88 -18.13 13.27
C SER A 21 -7.56 -17.92 11.91
N GLN A 22 -7.48 -18.91 11.02
CA GLN A 22 -8.27 -18.91 9.79
C GLN A 22 -9.70 -19.36 10.10
N SER A 23 -10.69 -18.85 9.38
CA SER A 23 -12.01 -19.44 9.38
C SER A 23 -11.91 -20.92 8.98
N SER A 24 -12.74 -21.78 9.54
CA SER A 24 -12.69 -23.24 9.29
C SER A 24 -12.76 -23.59 7.78
N ALA A 25 -13.46 -22.79 6.99
CA ALA A 25 -13.60 -22.96 5.54
C ALA A 25 -12.32 -22.62 4.77
N ALA A 26 -11.58 -21.56 5.16
CA ALA A 26 -10.32 -21.22 4.52
C ALA A 26 -9.20 -22.23 4.81
N LYS A 27 -9.23 -22.90 5.98
CA LYS A 27 -8.25 -23.95 6.32
C LYS A 27 -8.30 -25.15 5.36
N ASN A 28 -9.47 -25.49 4.85
CA ASN A 28 -9.65 -26.65 3.97
C ASN A 28 -9.14 -26.41 2.53
N THR A 29 -8.91 -25.15 2.14
CA THR A 29 -8.43 -24.76 0.80
C THR A 29 -6.97 -24.30 0.78
N THR A 30 -6.35 -24.16 1.93
CA THR A 30 -4.94 -23.74 2.03
C THR A 30 -4.01 -24.93 1.73
N PRO A 31 -3.12 -24.83 0.72
CA PRO A 31 -2.16 -25.89 0.43
C PRO A 31 -1.22 -26.17 1.62
N PRO A 32 -0.74 -27.42 1.74
CA PRO A 32 0.23 -27.78 2.76
C PRO A 32 1.56 -27.02 2.56
N ALA A 33 2.35 -26.90 3.63
CA ALA A 33 3.67 -26.31 3.55
C ALA A 33 4.57 -27.10 2.57
N SER A 34 5.30 -26.37 1.74
CA SER A 34 6.26 -26.95 0.79
C SER A 34 7.42 -27.60 1.55
N SER A 35 7.77 -28.83 1.19
CA SER A 35 8.93 -29.53 1.79
C SER A 35 10.25 -28.87 1.37
N GLN A 36 11.28 -28.98 2.19
CA GLN A 36 12.60 -28.40 1.90
C GLN A 36 13.17 -28.89 0.56
N ALA A 37 13.06 -30.20 0.27
CA ALA A 37 13.50 -30.75 -1.01
C ALA A 37 12.78 -30.12 -2.20
N LYS A 38 11.45 -29.88 -2.07
CA LYS A 38 10.69 -29.19 -3.11
C LYS A 38 11.07 -27.72 -3.27
N LEU A 39 11.40 -27.03 -2.17
CA LEU A 39 11.90 -25.65 -2.22
C LEU A 39 13.23 -25.57 -2.97
N ASP A 40 14.18 -26.44 -2.64
CA ASP A 40 15.51 -26.48 -3.26
C ASP A 40 15.43 -26.80 -4.77
N GLU A 41 14.59 -27.77 -5.15
CA GLU A 41 14.28 -28.10 -6.54
C GLU A 41 13.67 -26.89 -7.29
N THR A 42 12.69 -26.24 -6.69
CA THR A 42 12.01 -25.07 -7.27
C THR A 42 13.00 -23.93 -7.50
N VAL A 43 13.85 -23.62 -6.51
CA VAL A 43 14.88 -22.58 -6.66
C VAL A 43 15.91 -22.94 -7.74
N ALA A 44 16.26 -24.23 -7.87
CA ALA A 44 17.17 -24.70 -8.92
C ALA A 44 16.58 -24.46 -10.32
N HIS A 45 15.31 -24.80 -10.55
CA HIS A 45 14.62 -24.57 -11.83
C HIS A 45 14.51 -23.08 -12.16
N LEU A 46 14.16 -22.23 -11.18
CA LEU A 46 14.13 -20.77 -11.39
C LEU A 46 15.53 -20.24 -11.77
N ARG A 47 16.59 -20.72 -11.11
CA ARG A 47 17.97 -20.33 -11.41
C ARG A 47 18.35 -20.68 -12.84
N GLU A 48 18.00 -21.86 -13.33
CA GLU A 48 18.25 -22.29 -14.71
C GLU A 48 17.50 -21.42 -15.72
N ALA A 49 16.27 -21.00 -15.40
CA ALA A 49 15.43 -20.16 -16.26
C ALA A 49 15.79 -18.66 -16.21
N ALA A 50 16.53 -18.20 -15.20
CA ALA A 50 16.74 -16.77 -14.95
C ALA A 50 17.38 -16.02 -16.12
N TRP A 51 18.41 -16.61 -16.75
CA TRP A 51 19.03 -16.00 -17.92
C TRP A 51 18.09 -15.95 -19.13
N LYS A 52 17.35 -17.03 -19.38
CA LYS A 52 16.34 -17.10 -20.45
C LYS A 52 15.29 -16.01 -20.29
N PHE A 53 14.85 -15.74 -19.05
CA PHE A 53 13.91 -14.67 -18.76
C PHE A 53 14.54 -13.28 -18.95
N ALA A 54 15.74 -13.04 -18.41
CA ALA A 54 16.44 -11.76 -18.54
C ALA A 54 16.64 -11.35 -20.01
N THR A 55 16.87 -12.31 -20.89
CA THR A 55 17.08 -12.11 -22.34
C THR A 55 15.85 -12.36 -23.20
N LEU A 56 14.67 -12.55 -22.58
CA LEU A 56 13.43 -12.83 -23.31
C LEU A 56 13.11 -11.67 -24.27
N PRO A 57 12.85 -11.94 -25.56
CA PRO A 57 12.49 -10.89 -26.54
C PRO A 57 11.25 -10.10 -26.10
N MET A 58 11.19 -8.82 -26.47
CA MET A 58 10.09 -7.90 -26.04
C MET A 58 8.72 -8.43 -26.47
N GLU A 59 8.57 -8.91 -27.69
CA GLU A 59 7.34 -9.53 -28.17
C GLU A 59 6.86 -10.67 -27.26
N LYS A 60 7.79 -11.53 -26.77
CA LYS A 60 7.47 -12.64 -25.88
C LYS A 60 7.10 -12.16 -24.47
N ARG A 61 7.70 -11.06 -23.99
CA ARG A 61 7.30 -10.43 -22.73
C ARG A 61 5.88 -9.85 -22.81
N ILE A 62 5.57 -9.17 -23.91
CA ILE A 62 4.22 -8.62 -24.19
C ILE A 62 3.20 -9.74 -24.26
N ALA A 63 3.52 -10.85 -24.96
CA ALA A 63 2.65 -12.01 -25.03
C ALA A 63 2.42 -12.66 -23.66
N LEU A 64 3.47 -12.78 -22.85
CA LEU A 64 3.40 -13.35 -21.50
C LEU A 64 2.49 -12.51 -20.56
N VAL A 65 2.71 -11.20 -20.47
CA VAL A 65 1.90 -10.33 -19.61
C VAL A 65 0.44 -10.27 -20.10
N THR A 66 0.21 -10.37 -21.41
CA THR A 66 -1.14 -10.45 -21.99
C THR A 66 -1.85 -11.73 -21.57
N SER A 67 -1.17 -12.88 -21.66
CA SER A 67 -1.69 -14.16 -21.21
C SER A 67 -1.99 -14.18 -19.71
N MET A 68 -1.08 -13.60 -18.88
CA MET A 68 -1.29 -13.46 -17.44
C MET A 68 -2.54 -12.62 -17.14
N GLN A 69 -2.74 -11.48 -17.81
CA GLN A 69 -3.93 -10.64 -17.64
C GLN A 69 -5.22 -11.39 -17.98
N GLN A 70 -5.26 -12.04 -19.14
CA GLN A 70 -6.44 -12.78 -19.61
C GLN A 70 -6.81 -13.95 -18.69
N SER A 71 -5.81 -14.67 -18.19
CA SER A 71 -6.03 -15.81 -17.29
C SER A 71 -6.40 -15.34 -15.88
N PHE A 72 -5.83 -14.23 -15.39
CA PHE A 72 -6.19 -13.65 -14.09
C PHE A 72 -7.66 -13.23 -14.04
N ILE A 73 -8.18 -12.64 -15.12
CA ILE A 73 -9.60 -12.25 -15.21
C ILE A 73 -10.52 -13.48 -15.09
N LYS A 74 -10.12 -14.64 -15.61
CA LYS A 74 -10.93 -15.87 -15.55
C LYS A 74 -11.08 -16.41 -14.12
N VAL A 75 -10.10 -16.24 -13.27
CA VAL A 75 -10.12 -16.67 -11.86
C VAL A 75 -10.63 -15.60 -10.90
N ALA A 76 -10.88 -14.37 -11.38
CA ALA A 76 -11.17 -13.21 -10.55
C ALA A 76 -12.35 -13.41 -9.60
N GLU A 77 -13.49 -13.94 -10.09
CA GLU A 77 -14.68 -14.17 -9.27
C GLU A 77 -14.43 -15.23 -8.19
N ALA A 78 -13.73 -16.31 -8.54
CA ALA A 78 -13.39 -17.37 -7.60
C ALA A 78 -12.43 -16.84 -6.51
N MET A 79 -11.45 -16.00 -6.86
CA MET A 79 -10.57 -15.34 -5.90
C MET A 79 -11.33 -14.41 -4.95
N VAL A 80 -12.24 -13.60 -5.47
CA VAL A 80 -13.09 -12.72 -4.65
C VAL A 80 -13.94 -13.54 -3.69
N ASN A 81 -14.56 -14.60 -4.16
CA ASN A 81 -15.39 -15.49 -3.32
C ASN A 81 -14.56 -16.13 -2.19
N ALA A 82 -13.36 -16.61 -2.50
CA ALA A 82 -12.43 -17.15 -1.50
C ALA A 82 -11.98 -16.08 -0.48
N GLY A 83 -11.66 -14.87 -0.93
CA GLY A 83 -11.32 -13.74 -0.07
C GLY A 83 -12.48 -13.33 0.84
N CYS A 84 -13.68 -13.20 0.30
CA CYS A 84 -14.90 -12.92 1.05
C CYS A 84 -15.14 -13.98 2.13
N GLN A 85 -15.06 -15.26 1.78
CA GLN A 85 -15.23 -16.36 2.72
C GLN A 85 -14.20 -16.32 3.85
N ALA A 86 -12.92 -16.09 3.53
CA ALA A 86 -11.85 -16.02 4.52
C ALA A 86 -12.02 -14.85 5.50
N LYS A 87 -12.64 -13.77 5.07
CA LYS A 87 -12.86 -12.53 5.84
C LYS A 87 -14.27 -12.41 6.43
N GLY A 88 -15.11 -13.44 6.29
CA GLY A 88 -16.49 -13.41 6.80
C GLY A 88 -17.41 -12.46 6.05
N ILE A 89 -17.14 -12.18 4.77
CA ILE A 89 -17.95 -11.32 3.90
C ILE A 89 -18.88 -12.20 3.05
N LEU A 90 -20.14 -11.82 2.93
CA LEU A 90 -21.04 -12.47 1.98
C LEU A 90 -20.66 -12.04 0.54
N PRO A 91 -20.32 -12.99 -0.37
CA PRO A 91 -19.88 -12.65 -1.73
C PRO A 91 -20.88 -11.83 -2.53
N ASP A 92 -22.19 -12.01 -2.27
CA ASP A 92 -23.25 -11.25 -2.93
C ASP A 92 -23.55 -9.89 -2.30
N SER A 93 -22.94 -9.59 -1.15
CA SER A 93 -23.09 -8.29 -0.52
C SER A 93 -22.31 -7.20 -1.26
N ASN A 94 -22.72 -5.96 -1.06
CA ASN A 94 -22.00 -4.81 -1.61
C ASN A 94 -20.59 -4.66 -1.02
N LEU A 95 -20.35 -5.21 0.16
CA LEU A 95 -19.06 -5.22 0.84
C LEU A 95 -17.98 -6.01 0.09
N ALA A 96 -18.39 -7.01 -0.72
CA ALA A 96 -17.48 -7.73 -1.61
C ALA A 96 -16.76 -6.80 -2.61
N ALA A 97 -17.22 -5.55 -2.77
CA ALA A 97 -16.52 -4.53 -3.53
C ALA A 97 -15.08 -4.30 -3.07
N GLU A 98 -14.79 -4.49 -1.78
CA GLU A 98 -13.42 -4.36 -1.26
C GLU A 98 -12.48 -5.39 -1.88
N GLU A 99 -12.90 -6.65 -2.00
CA GLU A 99 -12.11 -7.71 -2.65
C GLU A 99 -11.99 -7.49 -4.16
N TRP A 100 -13.06 -7.00 -4.81
CA TRP A 100 -13.00 -6.62 -6.22
C TRP A 100 -12.06 -5.44 -6.48
N ALA A 101 -12.09 -4.41 -5.63
CA ALA A 101 -11.27 -3.21 -5.79
C ALA A 101 -9.80 -3.46 -5.47
N SER A 102 -9.51 -3.94 -4.27
CA SER A 102 -8.14 -4.10 -3.77
C SER A 102 -7.46 -5.38 -4.28
N GLY A 103 -8.23 -6.45 -4.51
CA GLY A 103 -7.71 -7.75 -4.96
C GLY A 103 -7.60 -7.86 -6.48
N ILE A 104 -8.62 -7.44 -7.22
CA ILE A 104 -8.74 -7.75 -8.66
C ILE A 104 -8.47 -6.54 -9.54
N TRP A 105 -9.20 -5.42 -9.33
CA TRP A 105 -9.08 -4.25 -10.22
C TRP A 105 -7.65 -3.72 -10.28
N GLY A 106 -6.98 -3.61 -9.12
CA GLY A 106 -5.58 -3.18 -9.05
C GLY A 106 -4.66 -4.04 -9.90
N VAL A 107 -4.78 -5.38 -9.83
CA VAL A 107 -3.94 -6.31 -10.60
C VAL A 107 -4.22 -6.25 -12.09
N VAL A 108 -5.50 -6.31 -12.51
CA VAL A 108 -5.86 -6.28 -13.94
C VAL A 108 -5.39 -4.98 -14.58
N ARG A 109 -5.56 -3.85 -13.87
CA ARG A 109 -5.07 -2.55 -14.31
C ARG A 109 -3.54 -2.52 -14.38
N HIS A 110 -2.86 -3.03 -13.37
CA HIS A 110 -1.39 -3.06 -13.33
C HIS A 110 -0.82 -3.87 -14.50
N LEU A 111 -1.37 -5.06 -14.77
CA LEU A 111 -0.98 -5.89 -15.93
C LEU A 111 -1.22 -5.16 -17.27
N ARG A 112 -2.34 -4.46 -17.41
CA ARG A 112 -2.61 -3.64 -18.61
C ARG A 112 -1.56 -2.54 -18.77
N LEU A 113 -1.29 -1.77 -17.72
CA LEU A 113 -0.35 -0.66 -17.78
C LEU A 113 1.09 -1.14 -18.04
N VAL A 114 1.51 -2.26 -17.44
CA VAL A 114 2.80 -2.88 -17.74
C VAL A 114 2.87 -3.31 -19.21
N ARG A 115 1.83 -3.95 -19.74
CA ARG A 115 1.75 -4.31 -21.16
C ARG A 115 1.90 -3.08 -22.06
N GLU A 116 1.17 -1.99 -21.77
CA GLU A 116 1.26 -0.74 -22.53
C GLU A 116 2.65 -0.11 -22.44
N SER A 117 3.30 -0.19 -21.28
CA SER A 117 4.68 0.26 -21.09
C SER A 117 5.67 -0.56 -21.93
N LEU A 118 5.54 -1.89 -21.95
CA LEU A 118 6.38 -2.75 -22.79
C LEU A 118 6.18 -2.47 -24.28
N GLN A 119 4.93 -2.30 -24.74
CA GLN A 119 4.61 -1.92 -26.11
C GLN A 119 5.18 -0.55 -26.49
N SER A 120 5.20 0.39 -25.54
CA SER A 120 5.81 1.71 -25.75
C SER A 120 7.34 1.60 -25.85
N ILE A 121 7.97 0.82 -24.98
CA ILE A 121 9.43 0.56 -25.03
C ILE A 121 9.81 -0.08 -26.38
N GLU A 122 9.05 -1.06 -26.86
CA GLU A 122 9.28 -1.69 -28.16
C GLU A 122 9.26 -0.68 -29.31
N LYS A 123 8.36 0.30 -29.27
CA LYS A 123 8.17 1.28 -30.33
C LYS A 123 9.11 2.49 -30.23
N THR A 124 9.40 2.94 -29.00
CA THR A 124 10.03 4.25 -28.74
C THR A 124 11.30 4.18 -27.90
N GLY A 125 11.61 3.01 -27.35
CA GLY A 125 12.69 2.83 -26.38
C GLY A 125 12.34 3.31 -24.95
N ASN A 126 11.13 3.81 -24.71
CA ASN A 126 10.72 4.39 -23.43
C ASN A 126 9.29 4.04 -23.04
N THR A 127 9.00 4.11 -21.73
CA THR A 127 7.65 4.02 -21.19
C THR A 127 6.86 5.31 -21.45
N PRO A 128 5.50 5.25 -21.52
CA PRO A 128 4.69 6.44 -21.65
C PRO A 128 4.70 7.23 -20.34
N ILE A 129 4.78 8.55 -20.44
CA ILE A 129 4.59 9.49 -19.33
C ILE A 129 3.72 10.66 -19.80
N GLY A 130 3.03 11.29 -18.85
CA GLY A 130 2.26 12.51 -19.11
C GLY A 130 3.14 13.77 -19.06
N LYS A 131 2.53 14.88 -18.65
CA LYS A 131 3.21 16.17 -18.57
C LYS A 131 4.32 16.16 -17.53
N VAL A 132 5.46 16.76 -17.89
CA VAL A 132 6.55 17.06 -16.95
C VAL A 132 6.41 18.53 -16.55
N LYS A 133 6.46 18.79 -15.25
CA LYS A 133 6.36 20.13 -14.66
C LYS A 133 7.33 20.28 -13.49
N ARG A 134 7.45 21.48 -12.92
CA ARG A 134 8.24 21.68 -11.70
C ARG A 134 7.31 21.76 -10.48
N THR A 135 7.78 21.18 -9.37
CA THR A 135 7.15 21.29 -8.05
C THR A 135 7.39 22.69 -7.46
N PHE A 136 6.73 22.98 -6.35
CA PHE A 136 7.01 24.20 -5.57
C PHE A 136 8.48 24.32 -5.15
N ALA A 137 9.12 23.20 -4.81
CA ALA A 137 10.55 23.14 -4.46
C ALA A 137 11.50 23.19 -5.68
N GLY A 138 10.99 23.23 -6.91
CA GLY A 138 11.78 23.29 -8.14
C GLY A 138 12.14 21.95 -8.76
N ASN A 139 11.91 20.82 -8.09
CA ASN A 139 12.14 19.47 -8.59
C ASN A 139 11.21 19.15 -9.78
N LEU A 140 11.58 18.16 -10.59
CA LEU A 140 10.67 17.67 -11.63
C LEU A 140 9.49 16.90 -11.00
N ALA A 141 8.32 17.02 -11.61
CA ALA A 141 7.15 16.21 -11.35
C ALA A 141 6.62 15.65 -12.68
N VAL A 142 6.38 14.34 -12.70
CA VAL A 142 5.88 13.60 -13.86
C VAL A 142 4.43 13.20 -13.62
N GLN A 143 3.52 13.67 -14.44
CA GLN A 143 2.13 13.22 -14.37
C GLN A 143 2.04 11.78 -14.89
N VAL A 144 1.47 10.88 -14.08
CA VAL A 144 1.26 9.47 -14.44
C VAL A 144 -0.22 9.07 -14.45
N TYR A 145 -1.10 9.95 -13.97
CA TYR A 145 -2.55 9.74 -14.00
C TYR A 145 -3.28 11.07 -14.28
N PRO A 146 -4.36 11.08 -15.11
CA PRO A 146 -4.98 9.96 -15.81
C PRO A 146 -4.05 9.33 -16.86
N ASN A 147 -4.13 7.98 -17.05
CA ASN A 147 -3.31 7.28 -18.03
C ASN A 147 -3.85 7.47 -19.45
N ASN A 148 -5.15 7.71 -19.60
CA ASN A 148 -5.84 7.89 -20.88
C ASN A 148 -7.09 8.77 -20.71
N ALA A 149 -7.77 9.07 -21.82
CA ALA A 149 -8.97 9.92 -21.83
C ALA A 149 -10.16 9.30 -21.08
N ILE A 150 -10.30 7.98 -21.05
CA ILE A 150 -11.39 7.30 -20.30
C ILE A 150 -11.18 7.51 -18.80
N ASP A 151 -9.95 7.35 -18.32
CA ASP A 151 -9.61 7.63 -16.91
C ASP A 151 -9.94 9.08 -16.54
N GLY A 152 -9.60 10.03 -17.44
CA GLY A 152 -9.88 11.46 -17.21
C GLY A 152 -11.36 11.80 -17.12
N ILE A 153 -12.24 10.96 -17.67
CA ILE A 153 -13.70 11.14 -17.55
C ILE A 153 -14.23 10.41 -16.31
N LEU A 154 -13.83 9.16 -16.11
CA LEU A 154 -14.32 8.35 -14.98
C LEU A 154 -13.85 8.89 -13.62
N PHE A 155 -12.65 9.47 -13.58
CA PHE A 155 -12.02 10.03 -12.39
C PHE A 155 -11.69 11.52 -12.60
N LYS A 156 -12.72 12.27 -13.01
CA LYS A 156 -12.58 13.67 -13.36
C LYS A 156 -11.90 14.48 -12.26
N ASP A 157 -10.99 15.35 -12.67
CA ASP A 157 -10.21 16.26 -11.81
C ASP A 157 -9.30 15.55 -10.78
N ILE A 158 -9.08 14.22 -10.93
CA ILE A 158 -8.09 13.48 -10.15
C ILE A 158 -6.81 13.39 -10.98
N THR A 159 -5.68 13.77 -10.35
CA THR A 159 -4.34 13.69 -10.96
C THR A 159 -3.35 13.03 -10.03
N VAL A 160 -2.38 12.32 -10.60
CA VAL A 160 -1.22 11.79 -9.87
C VAL A 160 0.05 12.28 -10.52
N ASP A 161 0.87 12.93 -9.71
CA ASP A 161 2.19 13.43 -10.07
C ASP A 161 3.26 12.69 -9.26
N VAL A 162 4.27 12.16 -9.93
CA VAL A 162 5.46 11.59 -9.31
C VAL A 162 6.51 12.68 -9.18
N TYR A 163 6.82 13.06 -7.96
CA TYR A 163 7.87 14.02 -7.65
C TYR A 163 9.22 13.31 -7.67
N MET A 164 10.14 13.86 -8.45
CA MET A 164 11.46 13.28 -8.65
C MET A 164 12.45 13.83 -7.61
N GLN A 165 13.50 13.06 -7.33
CA GLN A 165 14.60 13.53 -6.48
C GLN A 165 15.26 14.77 -7.06
N PRO A 166 15.91 15.63 -6.25
CA PRO A 166 16.44 16.92 -6.71
C PRO A 166 17.50 16.83 -7.79
N ASP A 167 18.21 15.72 -7.88
CA ASP A 167 19.28 15.45 -8.86
C ASP A 167 18.75 14.93 -10.21
N VAL A 168 17.45 14.60 -10.30
CA VAL A 168 16.82 14.14 -11.54
C VAL A 168 16.63 15.33 -12.49
N THR A 169 17.18 15.21 -13.69
CA THR A 169 17.05 16.18 -14.79
C THR A 169 16.10 15.66 -15.87
N GLU A 170 15.66 16.51 -16.79
CA GLU A 170 14.86 16.08 -17.95
C GLU A 170 15.63 15.07 -18.83
N GLN A 171 16.95 15.20 -18.89
CA GLN A 171 17.80 14.26 -19.60
C GLN A 171 17.83 12.91 -18.88
N SER A 172 18.17 12.86 -17.58
CA SER A 172 18.22 11.61 -16.82
C SER A 172 16.83 10.95 -16.75
N LEU A 173 15.75 11.71 -16.63
CA LEU A 173 14.38 11.20 -16.73
C LEU A 173 14.14 10.45 -18.06
N SER A 174 14.74 10.91 -19.15
CA SER A 174 14.63 10.24 -20.45
C SER A 174 15.57 9.04 -20.58
N THR A 175 16.81 9.15 -20.09
CA THR A 175 17.83 8.10 -20.25
C THR A 175 17.64 6.94 -19.26
N ASP A 176 17.24 7.22 -18.03
CA ASP A 176 17.26 6.23 -16.93
C ASP A 176 15.91 5.51 -16.77
N ARG A 177 14.81 6.07 -17.26
CA ARG A 177 13.50 5.42 -17.29
C ARG A 177 13.56 4.10 -18.05
N ALA A 178 12.97 3.03 -17.51
CA ALA A 178 13.04 1.67 -18.04
C ALA A 178 14.47 1.14 -18.18
N SER A 179 15.31 1.42 -17.18
CA SER A 179 16.75 1.13 -17.15
C SER A 179 17.10 -0.31 -17.50
N PHE A 180 16.30 -1.28 -17.03
CA PHE A 180 16.48 -2.69 -17.36
C PHE A 180 16.54 -2.94 -18.89
N TYR A 181 15.65 -2.32 -19.65
CA TYR A 181 15.52 -2.52 -21.11
C TYR A 181 16.56 -1.75 -21.92
N LYS A 182 17.29 -0.84 -21.29
CA LYS A 182 18.36 -0.04 -21.90
C LYS A 182 19.76 -0.55 -21.56
N ASN A 183 19.84 -1.62 -20.76
CA ASN A 183 21.11 -2.19 -20.34
C ASN A 183 21.86 -2.80 -21.56
N PRO A 184 22.98 -2.22 -22.00
CA PRO A 184 23.74 -2.72 -23.16
C PRO A 184 24.39 -4.08 -22.92
N HIS A 185 24.49 -4.51 -21.64
CA HIS A 185 25.05 -5.80 -21.26
C HIS A 185 23.98 -6.89 -21.10
N LEU A 186 22.74 -6.59 -21.40
CA LEU A 186 21.66 -7.57 -21.35
C LEU A 186 21.96 -8.68 -22.38
N GLY A 187 22.18 -9.91 -21.92
CA GLY A 187 22.56 -11.03 -22.77
C GLY A 187 24.09 -11.25 -22.95
N GLN A 188 24.94 -10.36 -22.41
CA GLN A 188 26.41 -10.53 -22.46
C GLN A 188 26.92 -10.95 -21.06
N GLY A 189 26.97 -12.26 -20.79
CA GLY A 189 27.46 -12.79 -19.51
C GLY A 189 26.56 -12.53 -18.30
N HIS A 190 25.40 -11.94 -18.49
CA HIS A 190 24.42 -11.69 -17.44
C HIS A 190 23.65 -12.98 -17.12
N GLN A 191 23.81 -13.50 -15.93
CA GLN A 191 23.20 -14.79 -15.54
C GLN A 191 21.70 -14.71 -15.21
N GLY A 192 21.08 -13.54 -15.31
CA GLY A 192 19.75 -13.31 -14.78
C GLY A 192 19.72 -13.36 -13.24
N LYS A 193 18.60 -13.07 -12.64
CA LYS A 193 18.44 -13.05 -11.17
C LYS A 193 17.19 -13.78 -10.74
N VAL A 194 17.25 -14.39 -9.54
CA VAL A 194 16.11 -14.97 -8.83
C VAL A 194 15.74 -14.05 -7.67
N ALA A 195 14.53 -13.51 -7.70
CA ALA A 195 13.97 -12.72 -6.62
C ALA A 195 13.00 -13.56 -5.78
N LEU A 196 13.20 -13.58 -4.47
CA LEU A 196 12.23 -14.09 -3.52
C LEU A 196 11.28 -12.96 -3.14
N VAL A 197 9.97 -13.16 -3.31
CA VAL A 197 8.92 -12.27 -2.84
C VAL A 197 8.23 -12.90 -1.63
N LEU A 198 8.39 -12.31 -0.47
CA LEU A 198 7.66 -12.64 0.74
C LEU A 198 6.37 -11.83 0.74
N GLY A 199 5.28 -12.45 0.26
CA GLY A 199 4.02 -11.78 0.01
C GLY A 199 3.32 -11.30 1.29
N ALA A 200 2.59 -10.17 1.18
CA ALA A 200 1.74 -9.66 2.25
C ALA A 200 0.53 -10.57 2.50
N GLY A 201 0.01 -10.58 3.73
CA GLY A 201 -1.13 -11.41 4.12
C GLY A 201 -2.48 -10.72 4.12
N ASN A 202 -2.52 -9.39 4.06
CA ASN A 202 -3.72 -8.60 4.27
C ASN A 202 -4.52 -8.31 2.98
N ILE A 203 -3.84 -8.05 1.86
CA ILE A 203 -4.44 -7.73 0.56
C ILE A 203 -3.94 -8.71 -0.49
N GLY A 204 -4.86 -9.38 -1.19
CA GLY A 204 -4.51 -10.46 -2.14
C GLY A 204 -3.72 -10.02 -3.37
N SER A 205 -3.80 -8.74 -3.75
CA SER A 205 -3.08 -8.20 -4.91
C SER A 205 -1.62 -7.89 -4.66
N ILE A 206 -1.19 -7.61 -3.42
CA ILE A 206 0.14 -7.06 -3.14
C ILE A 206 1.24 -7.98 -3.67
N GLY A 207 1.32 -9.22 -3.19
CA GLY A 207 2.34 -10.16 -3.66
C GLY A 207 2.30 -10.42 -5.18
N ILE A 208 1.10 -10.34 -5.78
CA ILE A 208 0.94 -10.44 -7.24
C ILE A 208 1.58 -9.24 -7.95
N MET A 209 1.32 -8.02 -7.47
CA MET A 209 1.87 -6.81 -8.07
C MET A 209 3.38 -6.71 -7.84
N ASP A 210 3.87 -7.20 -6.71
CA ASP A 210 5.31 -7.28 -6.41
C ASP A 210 6.04 -8.21 -7.40
N ILE A 211 5.51 -9.42 -7.65
CA ILE A 211 6.12 -10.30 -8.66
C ILE A 211 6.05 -9.73 -10.06
N ILE A 212 4.96 -9.05 -10.45
CA ILE A 212 4.86 -8.39 -11.77
C ILE A 212 5.94 -7.31 -11.89
N THR A 213 6.15 -6.51 -10.85
CA THR A 213 7.22 -5.49 -10.80
C THR A 213 8.60 -6.13 -10.95
N LYS A 214 8.92 -7.16 -10.16
CA LYS A 214 10.21 -7.86 -10.23
C LYS A 214 10.43 -8.52 -11.58
N MET A 215 9.39 -9.09 -12.18
CA MET A 215 9.47 -9.72 -13.50
C MET A 215 9.64 -8.69 -14.63
N PHE A 216 8.75 -7.74 -14.72
CA PHE A 216 8.64 -6.90 -15.93
C PHE A 216 9.36 -5.57 -15.82
N ASN A 217 9.52 -4.97 -14.64
CA ASN A 217 10.34 -3.76 -14.50
C ASN A 217 11.82 -4.09 -14.32
N GLU A 218 12.15 -5.22 -13.66
CA GLU A 218 13.50 -5.56 -13.25
C GLU A 218 14.08 -6.81 -13.96
N GLY A 219 13.29 -7.51 -14.76
CA GLY A 219 13.74 -8.65 -15.59
C GLY A 219 14.17 -9.90 -14.81
N LYS A 220 13.57 -10.15 -13.64
CA LYS A 220 13.94 -11.25 -12.73
C LYS A 220 12.90 -12.36 -12.76
N VAL A 221 13.33 -13.60 -12.61
CA VAL A 221 12.41 -14.70 -12.28
C VAL A 221 12.04 -14.61 -10.80
N CYS A 222 10.82 -15.02 -10.45
CA CYS A 222 10.29 -14.82 -9.12
C CYS A 222 9.88 -16.12 -8.42
N LEU A 223 10.19 -16.19 -7.12
CA LEU A 223 9.62 -17.15 -6.20
C LEU A 223 8.68 -16.41 -5.24
N LEU A 224 7.37 -16.61 -5.39
CA LEU A 224 6.38 -16.07 -4.46
C LEU A 224 6.18 -17.04 -3.30
N LYS A 225 6.56 -16.64 -2.11
CA LYS A 225 6.20 -17.34 -0.88
C LYS A 225 4.92 -16.73 -0.32
N MET A 226 3.82 -17.47 -0.37
CA MET A 226 2.53 -17.02 0.14
C MET A 226 2.58 -16.75 1.64
N ASN A 227 1.91 -15.66 2.06
CA ASN A 227 1.67 -15.45 3.48
C ASN A 227 0.64 -16.47 3.99
N PRO A 228 0.82 -17.06 5.17
CA PRO A 228 -0.15 -18.03 5.71
C PRO A 228 -1.58 -17.49 5.84
N VAL A 229 -1.74 -16.18 6.05
CA VAL A 229 -3.08 -15.53 6.18
C VAL A 229 -3.90 -15.63 4.90
N ASN A 230 -3.26 -15.53 3.73
CA ASN A 230 -3.93 -15.55 2.43
C ASN A 230 -3.43 -16.67 1.49
N ALA A 231 -2.80 -17.70 2.03
CA ALA A 231 -2.26 -18.83 1.25
C ALA A 231 -3.33 -19.56 0.43
N TYR A 232 -4.60 -19.46 0.80
CA TYR A 232 -5.75 -19.98 0.05
C TYR A 232 -5.90 -19.35 -1.35
N LEU A 233 -5.29 -18.19 -1.62
CA LEU A 233 -5.25 -17.56 -2.93
C LEU A 233 -4.20 -18.17 -3.87
N GLY A 234 -3.23 -18.89 -3.34
CA GLY A 234 -2.13 -19.45 -4.11
C GLY A 234 -2.55 -20.27 -5.32
N PRO A 235 -3.47 -21.25 -5.20
CA PRO A 235 -3.93 -22.05 -6.34
C PRO A 235 -4.52 -21.23 -7.49
N TYR A 236 -5.23 -20.14 -7.19
CA TYR A 236 -5.74 -19.21 -8.21
C TYR A 236 -4.63 -18.42 -8.89
N ILE A 237 -3.58 -18.04 -8.13
CA ILE A 237 -2.40 -17.37 -8.69
C ILE A 237 -1.65 -18.33 -9.62
N GLU A 238 -1.49 -19.59 -9.22
CA GLU A 238 -0.86 -20.64 -10.04
C GLU A 238 -1.63 -20.86 -11.35
N GLU A 239 -2.96 -20.91 -11.29
CA GLU A 239 -3.82 -21.05 -12.48
C GLU A 239 -3.72 -19.79 -13.38
N ALA A 240 -3.84 -18.60 -12.78
CA ALA A 240 -3.77 -17.34 -13.52
C ALA A 240 -2.44 -17.14 -14.24
N PHE A 241 -1.34 -17.52 -13.59
CA PHE A 241 0.01 -17.28 -14.10
C PHE A 241 0.72 -18.54 -14.61
N LYS A 242 -0.07 -19.55 -14.94
CA LYS A 242 0.42 -20.83 -15.47
C LYS A 242 1.41 -20.65 -16.64
N ALA A 243 1.18 -19.69 -17.53
CA ALA A 243 2.09 -19.41 -18.65
C ALA A 243 3.51 -18.99 -18.23
N ALA A 244 3.67 -18.35 -17.08
CA ALA A 244 4.98 -18.03 -16.50
C ALA A 244 5.55 -19.22 -15.72
N ILE A 245 4.69 -19.95 -15.01
CA ILE A 245 5.09 -21.11 -14.19
C ILE A 245 5.58 -22.27 -15.07
N ASP A 246 4.89 -22.58 -16.16
CA ASP A 246 5.29 -23.64 -17.10
C ASP A 246 6.66 -23.36 -17.75
N GLN A 247 7.06 -22.09 -17.83
CA GLN A 247 8.36 -21.69 -18.33
C GLN A 247 9.40 -21.53 -17.23
N GLN A 248 9.05 -21.83 -15.97
CA GLN A 248 9.91 -21.68 -14.78
C GLN A 248 10.35 -20.23 -14.52
N PHE A 249 9.56 -19.23 -14.96
CA PHE A 249 9.82 -17.81 -14.69
C PHE A 249 9.19 -17.35 -13.37
N LEU A 250 8.23 -18.11 -12.88
CA LEU A 250 7.53 -17.90 -11.62
C LEU A 250 7.29 -19.24 -10.95
N ALA A 251 7.39 -19.24 -9.62
CA ALA A 251 6.90 -20.34 -8.80
C ALA A 251 6.19 -19.80 -7.56
N VAL A 252 5.25 -20.57 -7.03
CA VAL A 252 4.50 -20.27 -5.81
C VAL A 252 4.79 -21.35 -4.78
N VAL A 253 5.09 -20.97 -3.55
CA VAL A 253 5.37 -21.91 -2.45
C VAL A 253 4.65 -21.48 -1.17
N TYR A 254 4.43 -22.44 -0.29
CA TYR A 254 3.60 -22.31 0.90
C TYR A 254 4.39 -22.65 2.16
N GLY A 255 4.00 -22.04 3.28
CA GLY A 255 4.55 -22.35 4.59
C GLY A 255 4.73 -21.12 5.48
N GLY A 256 5.12 -21.38 6.72
CA GLY A 256 5.33 -20.38 7.76
C GLY A 256 6.71 -19.72 7.72
N ALA A 257 7.15 -19.30 8.91
CA ALA A 257 8.44 -18.62 9.12
C ALA A 257 9.65 -19.49 8.77
N GLU A 258 9.58 -20.81 9.00
CA GLU A 258 10.69 -21.75 8.69
C GLU A 258 10.97 -21.81 7.19
N VAL A 259 9.91 -21.93 6.36
CA VAL A 259 10.04 -21.90 4.91
C VAL A 259 10.58 -20.54 4.46
N GLY A 260 10.09 -19.44 5.04
CA GLY A 260 10.61 -18.09 4.76
C GLY A 260 12.10 -17.98 5.08
N ARG A 261 12.54 -18.45 6.24
CA ARG A 261 13.95 -18.43 6.66
C ARG A 261 14.82 -19.24 5.71
N HIS A 262 14.41 -20.48 5.36
CA HIS A 262 15.15 -21.33 4.43
C HIS A 262 15.38 -20.62 3.09
N LEU A 263 14.34 -19.99 2.54
CA LEU A 263 14.42 -19.30 1.26
C LEU A 263 15.23 -18.00 1.32
N VAL A 264 15.06 -17.19 2.35
CA VAL A 264 15.79 -15.93 2.54
C VAL A 264 17.31 -16.16 2.50
N TYR A 265 17.79 -17.19 3.16
CA TYR A 265 19.23 -17.50 3.22
C TYR A 265 19.69 -18.48 2.13
N HIS A 266 18.80 -18.91 1.23
CA HIS A 266 19.15 -19.86 0.17
C HIS A 266 20.17 -19.28 -0.80
N PRO A 267 21.34 -19.95 -1.09
CA PRO A 267 22.45 -19.37 -1.83
C PRO A 267 22.13 -19.05 -3.30
N LYS A 268 21.14 -19.73 -3.91
CA LYS A 268 20.74 -19.49 -5.31
C LYS A 268 19.68 -18.41 -5.48
N ILE A 269 19.22 -17.75 -4.39
CA ILE A 269 18.36 -16.58 -4.41
C ILE A 269 19.24 -15.34 -4.33
N ASP A 270 19.07 -14.39 -5.27
CA ASP A 270 19.94 -13.21 -5.36
C ASP A 270 19.46 -12.06 -4.51
N GLU A 271 18.16 -11.92 -4.33
CA GLU A 271 17.56 -10.82 -3.57
C GLU A 271 16.23 -11.23 -2.93
N VAL A 272 15.83 -10.46 -1.94
CA VAL A 272 14.55 -10.62 -1.23
C VAL A 272 13.73 -9.35 -1.39
N HIS A 273 12.43 -9.49 -1.61
CA HIS A 273 11.43 -8.44 -1.43
C HIS A 273 10.47 -8.85 -0.32
N LEU A 274 10.25 -7.96 0.63
CA LEU A 274 9.35 -8.17 1.77
C LEU A 274 8.25 -7.11 1.77
N THR A 275 6.99 -7.51 1.70
CA THR A 275 5.87 -6.67 2.12
C THR A 275 5.32 -7.22 3.43
N GLY A 276 5.47 -6.47 4.53
CA GLY A 276 5.12 -6.98 5.86
C GLY A 276 5.41 -6.00 7.00
N SER A 277 5.79 -6.54 8.18
CA SER A 277 6.13 -5.72 9.34
C SER A 277 7.62 -5.41 9.43
N ASP A 278 7.94 -4.27 10.04
CA ASP A 278 9.29 -3.87 10.44
C ASP A 278 9.97 -4.93 11.32
N LYS A 279 9.21 -5.58 12.20
CA LYS A 279 9.69 -6.67 13.06
C LYS A 279 10.16 -7.89 12.26
N THR A 280 9.44 -8.23 11.17
CA THR A 280 9.86 -9.29 10.25
C THR A 280 11.13 -8.89 9.48
N TYR A 281 11.19 -7.65 9.01
CA TYR A 281 12.38 -7.11 8.37
C TYR A 281 13.60 -7.20 9.31
N ASP A 282 13.44 -6.77 10.55
CA ASP A 282 14.49 -6.80 11.55
C ASP A 282 15.00 -8.21 11.82
N GLN A 283 14.11 -9.19 11.94
CA GLN A 283 14.50 -10.59 12.11
C GLN A 283 15.28 -11.15 10.92
N ILE A 284 14.92 -10.72 9.70
CA ILE A 284 15.62 -11.13 8.47
C ILE A 284 17.01 -10.50 8.39
N VAL A 285 17.11 -9.22 8.70
CA VAL A 285 18.34 -8.45 8.48
C VAL A 285 19.32 -8.57 9.65
N TRP A 286 18.80 -8.50 10.90
CA TRP A 286 19.64 -8.45 12.11
C TRP A 286 19.67 -9.76 12.89
N GLY A 287 18.78 -10.72 12.56
CA GLY A 287 18.63 -11.97 13.29
C GLY A 287 17.51 -11.90 14.34
N ASN A 288 17.44 -12.92 15.21
CA ASN A 288 16.43 -12.97 16.25
C ASN A 288 16.58 -11.79 17.22
N ASN A 289 15.46 -11.25 17.68
CA ASN A 289 15.43 -10.13 18.62
C ASN A 289 16.24 -10.42 19.90
N GLY A 290 16.87 -9.38 20.44
CA GLY A 290 17.67 -9.43 21.64
C GLY A 290 18.97 -8.63 21.51
N GLN A 291 19.78 -8.62 22.55
CA GLN A 291 21.00 -7.83 22.65
C GLN A 291 21.93 -8.00 21.43
N GLU A 292 22.08 -9.23 20.95
CA GLU A 292 22.94 -9.55 19.79
C GLU A 292 22.43 -8.87 18.49
N ALA A 293 21.12 -8.84 18.26
CA ALA A 293 20.54 -8.15 17.11
C ALA A 293 20.69 -6.62 17.22
N ASP A 294 20.53 -6.07 18.43
CA ASP A 294 20.72 -4.64 18.70
C ASP A 294 22.20 -4.23 18.49
N GLU A 295 23.14 -5.06 18.93
CA GLU A 295 24.58 -4.84 18.71
C GLU A 295 24.93 -4.89 17.21
N ARG A 296 24.42 -5.87 16.47
CA ARG A 296 24.61 -5.95 15.00
C ARG A 296 24.05 -4.73 14.30
N ARG A 297 22.86 -4.27 14.69
CA ARG A 297 22.25 -3.06 14.14
C ARG A 297 23.11 -1.83 14.42
N ALA A 298 23.57 -1.64 15.67
CA ALA A 298 24.42 -0.54 16.04
C ALA A 298 25.75 -0.52 15.29
N GLN A 299 26.32 -1.69 14.99
CA GLN A 299 27.57 -1.85 14.25
C GLN A 299 27.37 -1.92 12.72
N ASN A 300 26.12 -1.86 12.22
CA ASN A 300 25.76 -2.08 10.81
C ASN A 300 26.31 -3.40 10.24
N GLN A 301 26.17 -4.49 10.99
CA GLN A 301 26.62 -5.84 10.63
C GLN A 301 25.43 -6.79 10.41
N PRO A 302 24.69 -6.66 9.31
CA PRO A 302 23.52 -7.50 9.04
C PRO A 302 23.92 -8.97 8.85
N VAL A 303 23.04 -9.89 9.27
CA VAL A 303 23.21 -11.34 9.00
C VAL A 303 22.78 -11.69 7.57
N LEU A 304 21.96 -10.87 6.95
CA LEU A 304 21.59 -11.01 5.54
C LEU A 304 22.61 -10.27 4.65
N HIS A 305 23.33 -11.02 3.80
CA HIS A 305 24.37 -10.48 2.92
C HIS A 305 23.90 -10.25 1.47
N LYS A 306 22.60 -10.40 1.19
CA LYS A 306 22.02 -10.14 -0.13
C LYS A 306 21.10 -8.92 -0.10
N PRO A 307 20.85 -8.25 -1.24
CA PRO A 307 19.93 -7.13 -1.31
C PRO A 307 18.54 -7.52 -0.80
N ILE A 308 17.94 -6.63 -0.01
CA ILE A 308 16.54 -6.73 0.40
C ILE A 308 15.83 -5.41 0.14
N SER A 309 14.72 -5.46 -0.56
CA SER A 309 13.77 -4.36 -0.65
C SER A 309 12.55 -4.65 0.23
N ALA A 310 11.97 -3.62 0.80
CA ALA A 310 10.84 -3.79 1.72
C ALA A 310 9.81 -2.67 1.55
N GLU A 311 8.54 -3.05 1.71
CA GLU A 311 7.41 -2.17 1.99
C GLU A 311 6.80 -2.57 3.33
N LEU A 312 6.74 -1.66 4.28
CA LEU A 312 6.39 -1.93 5.66
C LEU A 312 5.22 -1.06 6.13
N GLY A 313 4.83 -1.19 7.40
CA GLY A 313 3.72 -0.47 8.00
C GLY A 313 3.95 1.04 8.14
N ASN A 314 2.93 1.73 8.65
CA ASN A 314 2.93 3.19 8.82
C ASN A 314 1.94 3.64 9.90
N VAL A 315 2.27 4.68 10.63
CA VAL A 315 1.31 5.44 11.43
C VAL A 315 0.77 6.57 10.55
N THR A 316 -0.27 6.27 9.79
CA THR A 316 -0.80 7.16 8.74
C THR A 316 -1.50 8.39 9.29
N PRO A 317 -0.98 9.61 9.08
CA PRO A 317 -1.67 10.85 9.45
C PRO A 317 -2.71 11.26 8.42
N ILE A 318 -3.82 11.80 8.92
CA ILE A 318 -4.81 12.57 8.18
C ILE A 318 -4.75 14.00 8.71
N ILE A 319 -4.17 14.91 7.94
CA ILE A 319 -3.96 16.31 8.31
C ILE A 319 -5.15 17.12 7.81
N ILE A 320 -5.98 17.65 8.72
CA ILE A 320 -7.17 18.42 8.37
C ILE A 320 -6.89 19.90 8.52
N VAL A 321 -6.65 20.57 7.41
CA VAL A 321 -6.32 22.01 7.37
C VAL A 321 -7.55 22.84 7.73
N PRO A 322 -7.46 23.83 8.64
CA PRO A 322 -8.62 24.67 8.97
C PRO A 322 -9.13 25.42 7.74
N GLY A 323 -10.46 25.53 7.63
CA GLY A 323 -11.08 26.13 6.47
C GLY A 323 -12.60 26.28 6.61
N PRO A 324 -13.26 26.92 5.62
CA PRO A 324 -14.69 27.21 5.66
C PRO A 324 -15.54 26.05 5.11
N TYR A 325 -15.40 24.87 5.69
CA TYR A 325 -16.15 23.67 5.29
C TYR A 325 -17.62 23.79 5.66
N SER A 326 -18.50 23.47 4.74
CA SER A 326 -19.91 23.21 5.02
C SER A 326 -20.09 21.84 5.66
N ASP A 327 -21.22 21.61 6.36
CA ASP A 327 -21.52 20.32 6.98
C ASP A 327 -21.59 19.17 5.94
N LYS A 328 -22.00 19.45 4.69
CA LYS A 328 -21.99 18.47 3.60
C LYS A 328 -20.57 18.08 3.17
N GLU A 329 -19.66 19.04 3.11
CA GLU A 329 -18.24 18.79 2.79
C GLU A 329 -17.54 18.02 3.92
N ILE A 330 -17.83 18.38 5.18
CA ILE A 330 -17.36 17.64 6.36
C ILE A 330 -17.87 16.18 6.29
N ARG A 331 -19.16 15.98 6.03
CA ARG A 331 -19.73 14.63 5.91
C ARG A 331 -19.07 13.84 4.79
N PHE A 332 -18.86 14.44 3.61
CA PHE A 332 -18.17 13.78 2.50
C PHE A 332 -16.74 13.37 2.85
N GLN A 333 -15.98 14.26 3.48
CA GLN A 333 -14.62 13.95 3.91
C GLN A 333 -14.59 12.96 5.08
N ALA A 334 -15.59 12.97 5.96
CA ALA A 334 -15.76 11.95 6.99
C ALA A 334 -16.00 10.56 6.37
N GLU A 335 -16.75 10.45 5.26
CA GLU A 335 -16.90 9.19 4.51
C GLU A 335 -15.57 8.74 3.86
N GLN A 336 -14.72 9.67 3.38
CA GLN A 336 -13.37 9.35 2.90
C GLN A 336 -12.49 8.79 4.03
N ILE A 337 -12.47 9.47 5.18
CA ILE A 337 -11.70 9.04 6.35
C ILE A 337 -12.21 7.70 6.88
N ALA A 338 -13.55 7.55 6.99
CA ALA A 338 -14.15 6.30 7.44
C ALA A 338 -13.78 5.13 6.51
N THR A 339 -13.79 5.34 5.20
CA THR A 339 -13.31 4.34 4.24
C THR A 339 -11.85 3.99 4.47
N ALA A 340 -10.98 5.00 4.61
CA ALA A 340 -9.56 4.79 4.89
C ALA A 340 -9.31 4.08 6.23
N PHE A 341 -10.22 4.22 7.19
CA PHE A 341 -10.16 3.59 8.49
C PHE A 341 -10.72 2.17 8.51
N THR A 342 -11.90 1.95 7.90
CA THR A 342 -12.66 0.70 8.08
C THR A 342 -12.43 -0.35 6.99
N MET A 343 -11.91 0.05 5.81
CA MET A 343 -11.66 -0.87 4.70
C MET A 343 -10.75 -2.00 5.15
N ASN A 344 -11.06 -3.22 4.69
CA ASN A 344 -10.35 -4.45 5.05
C ASN A 344 -10.23 -4.66 6.57
N ALA A 345 -11.25 -4.27 7.34
CA ALA A 345 -11.28 -4.33 8.81
C ALA A 345 -10.10 -3.60 9.49
N SER A 346 -9.58 -2.54 8.88
CA SER A 346 -8.38 -1.77 9.30
C SER A 346 -7.03 -2.50 9.14
N PHE A 347 -6.99 -3.65 8.46
CA PHE A 347 -5.76 -4.39 8.23
C PHE A 347 -5.07 -3.96 6.93
N MET A 348 -4.70 -2.68 6.85
CA MET A 348 -3.92 -2.13 5.73
C MET A 348 -2.79 -1.24 6.25
N CYS A 349 -1.63 -1.30 5.59
CA CYS A 349 -0.49 -0.42 5.87
C CYS A 349 -0.82 1.07 5.67
N CYS A 350 -1.87 1.38 4.90
CA CYS A 350 -2.35 2.72 4.63
C CYS A 350 -3.65 3.09 5.37
N THR A 351 -4.07 2.30 6.36
CA THR A 351 -5.24 2.64 7.19
C THR A 351 -5.03 3.96 7.90
N ALA A 352 -6.05 4.85 7.90
CA ALA A 352 -6.02 6.09 8.68
C ALA A 352 -5.82 5.79 10.18
N LYS A 353 -4.76 6.34 10.77
CA LYS A 353 -4.39 6.07 12.18
C LYS A 353 -4.50 7.30 13.07
N VAL A 354 -4.08 8.48 12.59
CA VAL A 354 -4.00 9.70 13.41
C VAL A 354 -4.65 10.87 12.69
N LEU A 355 -5.72 11.42 13.27
CA LEU A 355 -6.31 12.70 12.85
C LEU A 355 -5.51 13.84 13.47
N VAL A 356 -4.83 14.61 12.65
CA VAL A 356 -4.07 15.79 13.05
C VAL A 356 -4.90 17.03 12.74
N MET A 357 -5.33 17.75 13.76
CA MET A 357 -6.27 18.87 13.65
C MET A 357 -5.74 20.12 14.36
N PRO A 358 -6.20 21.32 13.98
CA PRO A 358 -5.80 22.54 14.64
C PRO A 358 -6.49 22.72 16.01
N LYS A 359 -5.76 23.35 16.96
CA LYS A 359 -6.35 23.84 18.20
C LYS A 359 -7.30 25.01 17.94
N ASN A 360 -8.29 25.17 18.79
CA ASN A 360 -9.23 26.30 18.79
C ASN A 360 -9.97 26.51 17.45
N TRP A 361 -10.26 25.42 16.75
CA TRP A 361 -11.07 25.42 15.54
C TRP A 361 -12.30 24.51 15.70
N ASP A 362 -13.48 25.10 15.61
CA ASP A 362 -14.76 24.35 15.80
C ASP A 362 -14.93 23.19 14.82
N GLY A 363 -14.28 23.26 13.66
CA GLY A 363 -14.28 22.19 12.66
C GLY A 363 -13.71 20.88 13.19
N SER A 364 -12.75 20.90 14.13
CA SER A 364 -12.16 19.68 14.71
C SER A 364 -13.22 18.80 15.35
N ALA A 365 -14.08 19.38 16.21
CA ALA A 365 -15.16 18.64 16.86
C ALA A 365 -16.23 18.16 15.85
N LYS A 366 -16.54 18.96 14.83
CA LYS A 366 -17.48 18.60 13.77
C LYS A 366 -16.98 17.41 12.94
N PHE A 367 -15.69 17.39 12.58
CA PHE A 367 -15.08 16.27 11.84
C PHE A 367 -15.11 14.97 12.65
N ILE A 368 -14.72 15.01 13.93
CA ILE A 368 -14.77 13.82 14.80
C ILE A 368 -16.21 13.31 14.90
N LYS A 369 -17.17 14.18 15.18
CA LYS A 369 -18.59 13.80 15.28
C LYS A 369 -19.09 13.19 13.99
N ALA A 370 -18.87 13.83 12.85
CA ALA A 370 -19.30 13.31 11.56
C ALA A 370 -18.65 11.95 11.23
N LEU A 371 -17.36 11.77 11.56
CA LEU A 371 -16.68 10.49 11.38
C LEU A 371 -17.25 9.39 12.26
N GLN A 372 -17.56 9.67 13.52
CA GLN A 372 -18.20 8.72 14.43
C GLN A 372 -19.60 8.33 13.93
N GLU A 373 -20.39 9.29 13.44
CA GLU A 373 -21.70 9.05 12.85
C GLU A 373 -21.60 8.15 11.60
N VAL A 374 -20.62 8.42 10.71
CA VAL A 374 -20.37 7.56 9.55
C VAL A 374 -19.96 6.16 9.97
N CYS A 375 -19.04 6.01 10.92
CA CYS A 375 -18.60 4.70 11.40
C CYS A 375 -19.74 3.90 12.04
N ALA A 376 -20.71 4.57 12.66
CA ALA A 376 -21.91 3.91 13.22
C ALA A 376 -22.83 3.29 12.15
N GLU A 377 -22.75 3.78 10.91
CA GLU A 377 -23.50 3.23 9.76
C GLU A 377 -22.74 2.08 9.07
N ILE A 378 -21.45 1.87 9.37
CA ILE A 378 -20.61 0.85 8.75
C ILE A 378 -20.63 -0.43 9.61
N PRO A 379 -21.00 -1.59 9.04
CA PRO A 379 -20.98 -2.85 9.77
C PRO A 379 -19.60 -3.17 10.35
N LEU A 380 -19.57 -3.74 11.55
CA LEU A 380 -18.36 -4.30 12.13
C LEU A 380 -17.86 -5.47 11.28
N ARG A 381 -16.60 -5.79 11.44
CA ARG A 381 -15.88 -6.74 10.58
C ARG A 381 -15.19 -7.80 11.42
N ALA A 382 -15.09 -8.99 10.89
CA ALA A 382 -14.29 -10.03 11.50
C ALA A 382 -12.82 -9.61 11.63
N ALA A 383 -12.25 -9.78 12.81
CA ALA A 383 -10.85 -9.56 13.11
C ALA A 383 -10.01 -10.76 12.61
N TYR A 384 -10.02 -10.97 11.29
CA TYR A 384 -9.46 -12.17 10.66
C TYR A 384 -7.92 -12.24 10.72
N TYR A 385 -7.24 -11.12 11.02
CA TYR A 385 -5.79 -11.08 11.09
C TYR A 385 -5.29 -11.44 12.50
N SER A 386 -4.32 -12.36 12.58
CA SER A 386 -3.83 -12.89 13.86
C SER A 386 -3.36 -11.82 14.82
N GLY A 387 -3.68 -11.99 16.12
CA GLY A 387 -3.30 -11.08 17.19
C GLY A 387 -4.01 -9.72 17.19
N ALA A 388 -5.04 -9.53 16.37
CA ALA A 388 -5.76 -8.25 16.28
C ALA A 388 -6.45 -7.88 17.59
N GLU A 389 -7.12 -8.84 18.23
CA GLU A 389 -7.79 -8.63 19.51
C GLU A 389 -6.79 -8.30 20.63
N ASP A 390 -5.67 -9.03 20.69
CA ASP A 390 -4.64 -8.78 21.71
C ASP A 390 -4.04 -7.38 21.57
N ARG A 391 -3.75 -6.95 20.32
CA ARG A 391 -3.27 -5.58 20.04
C ARG A 391 -4.32 -4.55 20.45
N TRP A 392 -5.57 -4.77 20.08
CA TRP A 392 -6.65 -3.87 20.44
C TRP A 392 -6.79 -3.75 21.96
N GLN A 393 -6.85 -4.88 22.69
CA GLN A 393 -6.94 -4.90 24.13
C GLN A 393 -5.75 -4.20 24.81
N ALA A 394 -4.53 -4.46 24.33
CA ALA A 394 -3.33 -3.83 24.87
C ALA A 394 -3.36 -2.30 24.74
N ILE A 395 -3.93 -1.79 23.63
CA ILE A 395 -4.04 -0.35 23.39
C ILE A 395 -5.14 0.29 24.23
N VAL A 396 -6.33 -0.32 24.31
CA VAL A 396 -7.48 0.30 25.01
C VAL A 396 -7.42 0.14 26.53
N LYS A 397 -6.69 -0.86 27.01
CA LYS A 397 -6.55 -1.13 28.44
C LYS A 397 -5.93 0.09 29.14
N ASN A 398 -6.56 0.47 30.24
CA ASN A 398 -6.14 1.59 31.09
C ASN A 398 -6.21 2.99 30.43
N ARG A 399 -6.96 3.15 29.34
CA ARG A 399 -7.27 4.45 28.75
C ARG A 399 -8.68 4.88 29.11
N ASN A 400 -8.87 6.16 29.39
CA ASN A 400 -10.17 6.78 29.70
C ASN A 400 -10.74 7.63 28.55
N ASN A 401 -9.96 7.84 27.49
CA ASN A 401 -10.30 8.65 26.31
C ASN A 401 -10.67 7.76 25.10
N VAL A 402 -11.34 6.62 25.36
CA VAL A 402 -11.74 5.63 24.36
C VAL A 402 -13.24 5.71 24.11
N THR A 403 -13.62 5.77 22.84
CA THR A 403 -15.01 5.62 22.39
C THR A 403 -15.12 4.46 21.41
N ASN A 404 -15.93 3.47 21.74
CA ASN A 404 -16.19 2.32 20.90
C ASN A 404 -17.53 2.49 20.15
N ILE A 405 -17.53 2.27 18.84
CA ILE A 405 -18.71 2.35 17.98
C ILE A 405 -19.06 0.96 17.47
N GLY A 406 -20.34 0.61 17.57
CA GLY A 406 -20.87 -0.70 17.24
C GLY A 406 -20.85 -1.67 18.44
N LYS A 407 -21.58 -2.78 18.30
CA LYS A 407 -21.65 -3.86 19.29
C LYS A 407 -21.02 -5.10 18.66
N PRO A 408 -19.76 -5.41 18.94
CA PRO A 408 -19.07 -6.53 18.32
C PRO A 408 -19.70 -7.86 18.70
N GLN A 409 -19.79 -8.76 17.73
CA GLN A 409 -20.06 -10.19 17.93
C GLN A 409 -18.75 -10.94 18.18
N SER A 410 -18.84 -12.25 18.37
CA SER A 410 -17.64 -13.08 18.47
C SER A 410 -16.76 -12.90 17.22
N ASN A 411 -15.47 -12.66 17.44
CA ASN A 411 -14.47 -12.42 16.40
C ASN A 411 -14.63 -11.07 15.64
N GLU A 412 -15.32 -10.08 16.20
CA GLU A 412 -15.38 -8.72 15.69
C GLU A 412 -14.71 -7.75 16.67
N LEU A 413 -14.21 -6.63 16.16
CA LEU A 413 -13.76 -5.51 16.97
C LEU A 413 -14.59 -4.27 16.69
N PRO A 414 -14.90 -3.43 17.71
CA PRO A 414 -15.60 -2.17 17.50
C PRO A 414 -14.71 -1.19 16.71
N TRP A 415 -15.34 -0.21 16.03
CA TRP A 415 -14.61 0.94 15.53
C TRP A 415 -14.23 1.83 16.71
N THR A 416 -12.94 1.89 17.03
CA THR A 416 -12.44 2.48 18.28
C THR A 416 -11.75 3.81 18.01
N PHE A 417 -12.16 4.84 18.73
CA PHE A 417 -11.57 6.18 18.73
C PHE A 417 -10.82 6.40 20.04
N VAL A 418 -9.56 6.75 19.95
CA VAL A 418 -8.75 7.21 21.07
C VAL A 418 -8.47 8.69 20.84
N THR A 419 -9.27 9.57 21.50
CA THR A 419 -9.26 11.00 21.20
C THR A 419 -8.34 11.80 22.14
N ASP A 420 -7.99 13.00 21.70
CA ASP A 420 -7.25 14.00 22.48
C ASP A 420 -5.92 13.50 23.04
N LEU A 421 -5.14 12.82 22.19
CA LEU A 421 -3.78 12.45 22.55
C LEU A 421 -2.91 13.69 22.72
N ASN A 422 -2.00 13.65 23.70
CA ASN A 422 -1.05 14.73 23.91
C ASN A 422 0.07 14.66 22.85
N PRO A 423 0.22 15.64 21.95
CA PRO A 423 1.26 15.63 20.92
C PRO A 423 2.70 15.69 21.49
N ASP A 424 2.86 16.15 22.74
CA ASP A 424 4.17 16.25 23.40
C ASP A 424 4.57 14.94 24.12
N ASP A 425 3.70 13.92 24.13
CA ASP A 425 4.04 12.62 24.70
C ASP A 425 4.88 11.80 23.72
N VAL A 426 6.19 11.88 23.87
CA VAL A 426 7.16 11.15 23.04
C VAL A 426 7.11 9.62 23.21
N HIS A 427 6.40 9.13 24.23
CA HIS A 427 6.24 7.72 24.56
C HIS A 427 4.88 7.15 24.19
N GLU A 428 3.98 7.94 23.56
CA GLU A 428 2.68 7.46 23.13
C GLU A 428 2.86 6.33 22.08
N PRO A 429 2.45 5.09 22.40
CA PRO A 429 2.66 3.95 21.50
C PRO A 429 1.98 4.12 20.14
N LEU A 430 0.80 4.78 20.10
CA LEU A 430 0.05 5.03 18.88
C LEU A 430 0.73 6.02 17.93
N PHE A 431 1.78 6.70 18.35
CA PHE A 431 2.65 7.50 17.49
C PHE A 431 3.86 6.71 16.99
N LYS A 432 4.24 5.63 17.67
CA LYS A 432 5.50 4.89 17.43
C LYS A 432 5.31 3.55 16.76
N GLU A 433 4.11 2.97 16.84
CA GLU A 433 3.83 1.65 16.28
C GLU A 433 2.48 1.64 15.54
N GLU A 434 2.44 0.92 14.43
CA GLU A 434 1.20 0.67 13.72
C GLU A 434 0.28 -0.25 14.54
N SER A 435 -0.93 0.21 14.86
CA SER A 435 -1.89 -0.58 15.63
C SER A 435 -2.36 -1.84 14.88
N PHE A 436 -2.42 -1.80 13.57
CA PHE A 436 -2.91 -2.86 12.66
C PHE A 436 -4.17 -3.57 13.19
N CYS A 437 -5.14 -2.77 13.66
CA CYS A 437 -6.48 -3.14 14.10
C CYS A 437 -7.41 -1.90 14.04
N SER A 438 -8.68 -2.07 14.42
CA SER A 438 -9.74 -1.07 14.28
C SER A 438 -9.63 0.11 15.27
N ILE A 439 -8.48 0.78 15.30
CA ILE A 439 -8.21 1.95 16.15
C ILE A 439 -7.80 3.14 15.29
N ILE A 440 -8.45 4.28 15.52
CA ILE A 440 -8.07 5.60 15.01
C ILE A 440 -7.91 6.58 16.15
N THR A 441 -6.93 7.47 16.08
CA THR A 441 -6.66 8.45 17.12
C THR A 441 -6.86 9.87 16.64
N SER A 442 -6.93 10.83 17.57
CA SER A 442 -6.90 12.25 17.24
C SER A 442 -6.05 13.04 18.19
N LEU A 443 -5.48 14.12 17.68
CA LEU A 443 -4.75 15.12 18.45
C LEU A 443 -4.95 16.51 17.85
N GLN A 444 -4.64 17.54 18.64
CA GLN A 444 -4.72 18.92 18.20
C GLN A 444 -3.39 19.64 18.44
N LEU A 445 -2.93 20.43 17.44
CA LEU A 445 -1.69 21.21 17.52
C LEU A 445 -1.78 22.50 16.69
N GLY A 446 -0.78 23.38 16.83
CA GLY A 446 -0.79 24.69 16.19
C GLY A 446 -1.99 25.53 16.62
N SER A 447 -2.48 26.36 15.71
CA SER A 447 -3.65 27.22 15.92
C SER A 447 -4.68 27.07 14.79
N ALA A 448 -5.77 27.83 14.84
CA ALA A 448 -6.76 27.90 13.76
C ALA A 448 -6.28 28.67 12.51
N ASP A 449 -5.10 29.28 12.54
CA ASP A 449 -4.45 29.84 11.37
C ASP A 449 -3.90 28.72 10.47
N PRO A 450 -4.26 28.66 9.18
CA PRO A 450 -3.83 27.57 8.29
C PRO A 450 -2.32 27.45 8.14
N ILE A 451 -1.58 28.56 8.15
CA ILE A 451 -0.12 28.56 7.94
C ILE A 451 0.58 28.01 9.18
N ASP A 452 0.23 28.52 10.36
CA ASP A 452 0.75 28.04 11.65
C ASP A 452 0.46 26.55 11.84
N PHE A 453 -0.79 26.14 11.56
CA PHE A 453 -1.19 24.74 11.64
C PHE A 453 -0.39 23.84 10.69
N LEU A 454 -0.23 24.22 9.42
CA LEU A 454 0.52 23.44 8.43
C LEU A 454 1.98 23.24 8.84
N GLN A 455 2.63 24.28 9.40
CA GLN A 455 3.99 24.19 9.91
C GLN A 455 4.07 23.22 11.09
N ALA A 456 3.18 23.36 12.07
CA ALA A 456 3.12 22.49 13.24
C ALA A 456 2.82 21.03 12.86
N ALA A 457 1.86 20.80 11.95
CA ALA A 457 1.50 19.48 11.46
C ALA A 457 2.64 18.81 10.70
N THR A 458 3.33 19.56 9.82
CA THR A 458 4.50 19.04 9.08
C THR A 458 5.62 18.64 10.04
N HIS A 459 5.92 19.48 11.03
CA HIS A 459 6.93 19.16 12.03
C HIS A 459 6.57 17.90 12.83
N PHE A 460 5.34 17.84 13.34
CA PHE A 460 4.86 16.71 14.13
C PHE A 460 4.89 15.40 13.34
N THR A 461 4.32 15.39 12.14
CA THR A 461 4.20 14.16 11.33
C THR A 461 5.57 13.64 10.90
N ASN A 462 6.52 14.51 10.57
CA ASN A 462 7.85 14.09 10.14
C ASN A 462 8.76 13.62 11.29
N ASN A 463 8.51 14.04 12.54
CA ASN A 463 9.46 13.83 13.64
C ASN A 463 8.89 12.99 14.79
N HIS A 464 7.55 12.92 14.94
CA HIS A 464 6.90 12.23 16.06
C HIS A 464 6.18 10.97 15.64
N LEU A 465 5.65 10.89 14.40
CA LEU A 465 4.99 9.69 13.90
C LEU A 465 6.00 8.74 13.26
N TRP A 466 5.81 7.45 13.52
CA TRP A 466 6.61 6.41 12.90
C TRP A 466 6.12 6.10 11.48
N GLY A 467 7.06 5.95 10.56
CA GLY A 467 6.82 5.53 9.20
C GLY A 467 6.82 6.68 8.19
N THR A 468 7.02 6.32 6.94
CA THR A 468 7.18 7.23 5.80
C THR A 468 6.40 6.76 4.57
N LEU A 469 5.39 5.86 4.74
CA LEU A 469 4.66 5.28 3.62
C LEU A 469 3.68 6.28 3.01
N ASN A 470 2.71 6.76 3.81
CA ASN A 470 1.66 7.61 3.27
C ASN A 470 1.09 8.62 4.28
N ALA A 471 0.57 9.73 3.75
CA ALA A 471 -0.16 10.76 4.47
C ALA A 471 -1.30 11.32 3.62
N THR A 472 -2.37 11.80 4.27
CA THR A 472 -3.48 12.49 3.60
C THR A 472 -3.63 13.91 4.14
N LEU A 473 -3.81 14.88 3.23
CA LEU A 473 -4.19 16.25 3.58
C LEU A 473 -5.64 16.49 3.13
N ILE A 474 -6.44 17.08 4.01
CA ILE A 474 -7.76 17.58 3.67
C ILE A 474 -7.72 19.10 3.72
N VAL A 475 -7.98 19.74 2.59
CA VAL A 475 -7.91 21.20 2.45
C VAL A 475 -9.09 21.73 1.66
N HIS A 476 -9.69 22.81 2.15
CA HIS A 476 -10.78 23.47 1.45
C HIS A 476 -10.24 24.36 0.31
N PRO A 477 -10.75 24.25 -0.94
CA PRO A 477 -10.22 24.99 -2.08
C PRO A 477 -10.33 26.51 -1.94
N LYS A 478 -11.26 27.03 -1.13
CA LYS A 478 -11.33 28.48 -0.83
C LYS A 478 -10.14 28.95 0.01
N SER A 479 -9.60 28.12 0.90
CA SER A 479 -8.41 28.46 1.70
C SER A 479 -7.18 28.64 0.80
N LEU A 480 -7.07 27.85 -0.27
CA LEU A 480 -5.98 27.94 -1.24
C LEU A 480 -6.09 29.13 -2.22
N LYS A 481 -7.16 29.95 -2.14
CA LYS A 481 -7.24 31.22 -2.90
C LYS A 481 -6.36 32.31 -2.29
N ASP A 482 -6.07 32.22 -0.99
CA ASP A 482 -5.05 33.04 -0.36
C ASP A 482 -3.66 32.55 -0.78
N ALA A 483 -2.85 33.44 -1.33
CA ALA A 483 -1.55 33.10 -1.90
C ALA A 483 -0.55 32.58 -0.85
N ASN A 484 -0.60 33.09 0.38
CA ASN A 484 0.30 32.68 1.46
C ASN A 484 -0.10 31.29 1.97
N THR A 485 -1.39 31.04 2.16
CA THR A 485 -1.91 29.73 2.54
C THR A 485 -1.59 28.68 1.48
N ASN A 486 -1.76 29.02 0.19
CA ASN A 486 -1.41 28.11 -0.91
C ASN A 486 0.09 27.80 -0.93
N ALA A 487 0.94 28.80 -0.76
CA ALA A 487 2.39 28.61 -0.68
C ALA A 487 2.78 27.70 0.51
N ALA A 488 2.20 27.94 1.69
CA ALA A 488 2.43 27.10 2.88
C ALA A 488 1.94 25.66 2.65
N PHE A 489 0.81 25.46 1.96
CA PHE A 489 0.29 24.14 1.61
C PHE A 489 1.21 23.38 0.65
N GLU A 490 1.67 24.03 -0.43
CA GLU A 490 2.60 23.40 -1.38
C GLU A 490 3.98 23.15 -0.73
N GLN A 491 4.42 24.02 0.16
CA GLN A 491 5.62 23.80 0.97
C GLN A 491 5.46 22.58 1.89
N THR A 492 4.30 22.43 2.53
CA THR A 492 3.98 21.25 3.35
C THR A 492 4.09 19.97 2.52
N ILE A 493 3.47 19.90 1.34
CA ILE A 493 3.58 18.73 0.44
C ILE A 493 5.05 18.44 0.11
N SER A 494 5.85 19.46 -0.16
CA SER A 494 7.27 19.29 -0.47
C SER A 494 8.08 18.78 0.73
N GLN A 495 7.76 19.22 1.95
CA GLN A 495 8.50 18.90 3.17
C GLN A 495 8.06 17.60 3.84
N LEU A 496 6.82 17.12 3.61
CA LEU A 496 6.36 15.87 4.17
C LEU A 496 7.22 14.69 3.66
N LYS A 497 7.75 13.91 4.59
CA LYS A 497 8.61 12.75 4.31
C LYS A 497 7.78 11.47 4.18
N TYR A 498 6.87 11.45 3.22
CA TYR A 498 6.01 10.31 2.91
C TYR A 498 6.10 9.97 1.43
N GLY A 499 6.16 8.67 1.11
CA GLY A 499 6.25 8.20 -0.26
C GLY A 499 4.98 8.40 -1.07
N ALA A 500 3.83 8.38 -0.41
CA ALA A 500 2.52 8.62 -1.02
C ALA A 500 1.75 9.69 -0.26
N ILE A 501 1.37 10.77 -0.94
CA ILE A 501 0.59 11.86 -0.35
C ILE A 501 -0.71 12.00 -1.14
N THR A 502 -1.85 12.06 -0.45
CA THR A 502 -3.14 12.35 -1.10
C THR A 502 -3.74 13.65 -0.57
N VAL A 503 -4.43 14.34 -1.45
CA VAL A 503 -5.19 15.56 -1.14
C VAL A 503 -6.66 15.31 -1.40
N ASN A 504 -7.48 15.46 -0.36
CA ASN A 504 -8.95 15.36 -0.38
C ASN A 504 -9.51 14.01 -0.85
N THR A 505 -8.73 12.92 -0.81
CA THR A 505 -9.23 11.61 -1.25
C THR A 505 -8.57 10.45 -0.50
N PHE A 506 -9.18 9.28 -0.63
CA PHE A 506 -8.70 8.02 -0.05
C PHE A 506 -7.39 7.55 -0.71
N ILE A 507 -6.40 7.26 0.12
CA ILE A 507 -5.06 6.84 -0.31
C ILE A 507 -5.07 5.53 -1.13
N GLY A 508 -5.99 4.60 -0.85
CA GLY A 508 -6.08 3.33 -1.59
C GLY A 508 -6.37 3.49 -3.08
N LEU A 509 -6.91 4.65 -3.52
CA LEU A 509 -7.05 4.94 -4.95
C LEU A 509 -5.67 5.04 -5.63
N LEU A 510 -4.68 5.64 -4.96
CA LEU A 510 -3.32 5.76 -5.51
C LEU A 510 -2.72 4.39 -5.83
N PHE A 511 -2.90 3.41 -4.95
CA PHE A 511 -2.44 2.03 -5.15
C PHE A 511 -2.96 1.42 -6.48
N CYS A 512 -4.16 1.81 -6.90
CA CYS A 512 -4.78 1.32 -8.14
C CYS A 512 -4.40 2.13 -9.40
N THR A 513 -3.60 3.20 -9.31
CA THR A 513 -3.29 4.04 -10.48
C THR A 513 -2.12 3.56 -11.34
N GLY A 514 -1.34 2.59 -10.85
CA GLY A 514 -0.09 2.13 -11.47
C GLY A 514 1.11 3.06 -11.22
N ALA A 515 0.93 4.08 -10.40
CA ALA A 515 2.00 4.95 -9.92
C ALA A 515 2.96 4.18 -8.98
N PRO A 516 4.19 4.69 -8.76
CA PRO A 516 5.07 4.15 -7.74
C PRO A 516 4.37 4.14 -6.37
N TRP A 517 4.52 3.04 -5.64
CA TRP A 517 4.00 2.85 -4.29
C TRP A 517 5.13 2.43 -3.35
N GLY A 518 5.26 3.05 -2.19
CA GLY A 518 6.31 2.71 -1.23
C GLY A 518 6.64 3.84 -0.26
N ALA A 519 7.72 3.65 0.49
CA ALA A 519 8.24 4.60 1.45
C ALA A 519 8.86 5.83 0.77
N TYR A 520 8.99 6.93 1.49
CA TYR A 520 9.67 8.14 1.02
C TYR A 520 11.07 7.80 0.47
N GLY A 521 11.32 8.15 -0.80
CA GLY A 521 12.45 7.65 -1.55
C GLY A 521 13.84 8.01 -1.00
N ARG A 522 13.93 9.05 -0.15
CA ARG A 522 15.18 9.45 0.51
C ARG A 522 15.34 8.89 1.93
N ALA A 523 14.29 8.37 2.55
CA ALA A 523 14.35 7.89 3.92
C ALA A 523 15.38 6.76 4.09
N TYR A 524 15.41 5.83 3.12
CA TYR A 524 16.38 4.74 3.12
C TYR A 524 17.81 5.21 2.85
N ALA A 525 17.99 6.14 1.90
CA ALA A 525 19.30 6.71 1.59
C ALA A 525 19.89 7.50 2.78
N ASP A 526 19.03 8.20 3.54
CA ASP A 526 19.43 8.99 4.70
C ASP A 526 19.69 8.14 5.95
N SER A 527 18.96 7.04 6.14
CA SER A 527 18.97 6.23 7.38
C SER A 527 19.59 4.83 7.18
N GLY A 528 19.75 4.39 5.94
CA GLY A 528 20.25 3.06 5.63
C GLY A 528 19.38 1.91 6.19
N THR A 529 19.99 0.74 6.34
CA THR A 529 19.33 -0.45 6.90
C THR A 529 19.05 -0.34 8.40
N GLN A 530 19.74 0.56 9.10
CA GLN A 530 19.63 0.69 10.56
C GLN A 530 18.28 1.24 11.02
N ASN A 531 17.63 2.07 10.19
CA ASN A 531 16.29 2.60 10.44
C ASN A 531 15.46 2.57 9.17
N ILE A 532 14.91 1.40 8.87
CA ILE A 532 14.20 1.15 7.62
C ILE A 532 12.87 1.93 7.50
N GLN A 533 12.27 2.37 8.62
CA GLN A 533 10.95 3.01 8.63
C GLN A 533 9.89 2.17 7.87
N SER A 534 9.22 2.77 6.90
CA SER A 534 8.21 2.08 6.08
C SER A 534 8.77 1.33 4.86
N GLY A 535 10.09 1.25 4.69
CA GLY A 535 10.66 0.47 3.59
C GLY A 535 11.82 1.15 2.86
N SER A 536 12.22 0.54 1.74
CA SER A 536 13.43 0.88 1.00
C SER A 536 13.17 1.40 -0.43
N GLY A 537 12.12 2.19 -0.64
CA GLY A 537 11.80 2.76 -1.94
C GLY A 537 10.43 2.34 -2.48
N PHE A 538 10.32 2.24 -3.80
CA PHE A 538 9.05 2.09 -4.48
C PHE A 538 8.95 0.78 -5.25
N VAL A 539 7.74 0.23 -5.28
CA VAL A 539 7.31 -0.89 -6.13
C VAL A 539 6.19 -0.44 -7.07
N HIS A 540 5.65 -1.34 -7.84
CA HIS A 540 4.56 -1.16 -8.81
C HIS A 540 5.00 -0.31 -10.02
N ASN A 541 5.11 0.99 -9.95
CA ASN A 541 5.79 1.90 -10.88
C ASN A 541 5.71 1.49 -12.36
N THR A 542 4.52 1.46 -12.94
CA THR A 542 4.33 0.99 -14.32
C THR A 542 5.00 1.88 -15.37
N ALA A 543 5.29 3.14 -15.04
CA ALA A 543 6.08 4.05 -15.86
C ALA A 543 7.61 3.80 -15.77
N MET A 544 8.04 2.89 -14.87
CA MET A 544 9.44 2.50 -14.68
C MET A 544 10.37 3.70 -14.47
N LEU A 545 9.93 4.67 -13.65
CA LEU A 545 10.69 5.89 -13.32
C LEU A 545 11.79 5.56 -12.32
N GLU A 546 12.97 6.14 -12.52
CA GLU A 546 14.10 6.10 -11.58
C GLU A 546 14.21 7.43 -10.82
N GLY A 547 14.74 7.41 -9.61
CA GLY A 547 14.91 8.62 -8.82
C GLY A 547 13.59 9.21 -8.30
N VAL A 548 12.62 8.37 -7.97
CA VAL A 548 11.36 8.80 -7.36
C VAL A 548 11.60 9.27 -5.93
N GLU A 549 11.07 10.46 -5.58
CA GLU A 549 11.07 10.97 -4.21
C GLU A 549 9.77 10.64 -3.49
N LYS A 550 8.64 11.01 -4.08
CA LYS A 550 7.28 10.77 -3.57
C LYS A 550 6.24 10.85 -4.69
N VAL A 551 5.03 10.42 -4.38
CA VAL A 551 3.88 10.50 -5.28
C VAL A 551 2.78 11.33 -4.65
N VAL A 552 2.19 12.25 -5.42
CA VAL A 552 1.13 13.15 -4.94
C VAL A 552 -0.13 12.95 -5.78
N LEU A 553 -1.19 12.45 -5.15
CA LEU A 553 -2.52 12.38 -5.75
C LEU A 553 -3.37 13.57 -5.28
N ARG A 554 -3.95 14.31 -6.22
CA ARG A 554 -4.84 15.42 -5.93
C ARG A 554 -6.25 15.13 -6.46
N ALA A 555 -7.24 15.41 -5.62
CA ALA A 555 -8.65 15.29 -5.97
C ALA A 555 -9.44 16.53 -5.50
N PRO A 556 -10.63 16.80 -6.07
CA PRO A 556 -11.55 17.79 -5.54
C PRO A 556 -11.98 17.45 -4.10
N LEU A 557 -12.36 18.49 -3.32
CA LEU A 557 -12.86 18.28 -1.95
C LEU A 557 -14.10 17.39 -1.90
N THR A 558 -14.95 17.48 -2.92
CA THR A 558 -16.10 16.59 -3.12
C THR A 558 -16.20 16.21 -4.60
N THR A 559 -16.71 15.01 -4.88
CA THR A 559 -16.92 14.50 -6.22
C THR A 559 -18.37 14.03 -6.41
N PHE A 560 -18.83 14.09 -7.64
CA PHE A 560 -20.09 13.50 -8.08
C PHE A 560 -19.86 12.74 -9.39
N PRO A 561 -20.36 11.50 -9.50
CA PRO A 561 -21.08 10.70 -8.50
C PRO A 561 -20.28 10.40 -7.23
N LYS A 562 -20.97 9.87 -6.18
CA LYS A 562 -20.31 9.37 -4.96
C LYS A 562 -19.25 8.33 -5.33
N PRO A 563 -18.03 8.40 -4.77
CA PRO A 563 -16.97 7.44 -5.05
C PRO A 563 -17.36 6.00 -4.75
N ALA A 564 -17.04 5.09 -5.65
CA ALA A 564 -17.37 3.67 -5.48
C ALA A 564 -16.64 2.98 -4.31
N TRP A 565 -15.56 3.58 -3.81
CA TRP A 565 -14.84 3.08 -2.63
C TRP A 565 -15.46 3.50 -1.30
N PHE A 566 -16.46 4.40 -1.27
CA PHE A 566 -17.15 4.71 -0.02
C PHE A 566 -17.89 3.50 0.51
N ALA A 567 -17.73 3.21 1.80
CA ALA A 567 -18.43 2.11 2.46
C ALA A 567 -19.96 2.25 2.35
N SER A 568 -20.45 3.50 2.24
CA SER A 568 -21.86 3.84 2.07
C SER A 568 -22.38 3.73 0.62
N HIS A 569 -21.52 3.42 -0.37
CA HIS A 569 -21.93 3.36 -1.78
C HIS A 569 -22.75 2.10 -2.09
N LYS A 570 -24.03 2.26 -2.48
CA LYS A 570 -24.98 1.14 -2.61
C LYS A 570 -24.72 0.19 -3.78
N LYS A 571 -23.91 0.58 -4.76
CA LYS A 571 -23.57 -0.19 -5.97
C LYS A 571 -22.06 -0.38 -6.15
N ALA A 572 -21.27 -0.30 -5.07
CA ALA A 572 -19.82 -0.39 -5.12
C ALA A 572 -19.34 -1.65 -5.85
N LYS A 573 -19.90 -2.85 -5.53
CA LYS A 573 -19.57 -4.12 -6.20
C LYS A 573 -19.78 -4.04 -7.72
N VAL A 574 -20.95 -3.55 -8.15
CA VAL A 574 -21.29 -3.45 -9.59
C VAL A 574 -20.36 -2.48 -10.31
N VAL A 575 -20.07 -1.33 -9.69
CA VAL A 575 -19.14 -0.33 -10.29
C VAL A 575 -17.75 -0.94 -10.44
N THR A 576 -17.24 -1.60 -9.39
CA THR A 576 -15.88 -2.17 -9.43
C THR A 576 -15.76 -3.32 -10.44
N GLN A 577 -16.76 -4.19 -10.54
CA GLN A 577 -16.80 -5.23 -11.59
C GLN A 577 -16.79 -4.63 -13.01
N LYS A 578 -17.52 -3.53 -13.23
CA LYS A 578 -17.49 -2.81 -14.51
C LYS A 578 -16.14 -2.14 -14.77
N LEU A 579 -15.44 -1.64 -13.73
CA LEU A 579 -14.07 -1.13 -13.84
C LEU A 579 -13.10 -2.26 -14.23
N VAL A 580 -13.21 -3.44 -13.64
CA VAL A 580 -12.40 -4.62 -14.04
C VAL A 580 -12.63 -4.96 -15.52
N ALA A 581 -13.87 -5.01 -15.96
CA ALA A 581 -14.21 -5.25 -17.37
C ALA A 581 -13.68 -4.14 -18.31
N MET A 582 -13.57 -2.88 -17.82
CA MET A 582 -12.95 -1.79 -18.57
C MET A 582 -11.44 -2.02 -18.75
N GLU A 583 -10.74 -2.52 -17.74
CA GLU A 583 -9.30 -2.79 -17.80
C GLU A 583 -8.96 -3.96 -18.75
N GLU A 584 -9.85 -4.92 -18.88
CA GLU A 584 -9.71 -6.02 -19.85
C GLU A 584 -9.68 -5.51 -21.29
N ASN A 585 -10.65 -4.67 -21.63
CA ASN A 585 -10.82 -4.08 -22.95
C ASN A 585 -11.42 -2.68 -22.81
N ALA A 586 -10.57 -1.67 -22.79
CA ALA A 586 -10.97 -0.28 -22.71
C ALA A 586 -11.83 0.12 -23.93
N ASN A 587 -13.11 0.44 -23.68
CA ASN A 587 -14.07 0.80 -24.71
C ASN A 587 -15.01 1.88 -24.20
N TRP A 588 -15.19 2.95 -24.99
CA TRP A 588 -16.09 4.05 -24.70
C TRP A 588 -17.53 3.62 -24.47
N ALA A 589 -18.00 2.58 -25.12
CA ALA A 589 -19.35 2.03 -24.93
C ALA A 589 -19.62 1.52 -23.50
N LYS A 590 -18.59 1.21 -22.73
CA LYS A 590 -18.70 0.77 -21.33
C LYS A 590 -18.87 1.92 -20.34
N VAL A 591 -18.42 3.14 -20.70
CA VAL A 591 -18.43 4.34 -19.83
C VAL A 591 -19.82 4.69 -19.30
N PRO A 592 -20.90 4.77 -20.15
CA PRO A 592 -22.23 5.09 -19.65
C PRO A 592 -22.73 4.12 -18.57
N GLY A 593 -22.45 2.82 -18.74
CA GLY A 593 -22.85 1.79 -17.78
C GLY A 593 -22.13 1.91 -16.42
N ILE A 594 -20.87 2.36 -16.41
CA ILE A 594 -20.10 2.63 -15.17
C ILE A 594 -20.67 3.86 -14.47
N VAL A 595 -20.85 4.96 -15.22
CA VAL A 595 -21.37 6.23 -14.69
C VAL A 595 -22.79 6.03 -14.12
N PHE A 596 -23.67 5.33 -14.85
CA PHE A 596 -25.02 5.04 -14.38
C PHE A 596 -25.02 4.24 -13.07
N ALA A 597 -24.17 3.21 -12.96
CA ALA A 597 -24.05 2.44 -11.73
C ALA A 597 -23.50 3.30 -10.57
N ALA A 598 -22.52 4.16 -10.84
CA ALA A 598 -21.96 5.09 -9.85
C ALA A 598 -22.98 6.13 -9.35
N MET A 599 -23.90 6.59 -10.22
CA MET A 599 -24.98 7.52 -9.83
C MET A 599 -26.02 6.90 -8.88
N GLN A 600 -26.02 5.59 -8.70
CA GLN A 600 -26.93 4.87 -7.80
C GLN A 600 -26.31 4.63 -6.39
N GLY A 601 -25.18 5.26 -6.10
CA GLY A 601 -24.42 5.14 -4.86
C GLY A 601 -24.97 5.84 -3.63
#